data_f30cc5c100433cbf97891299e8d854ea
#
_entry.id   f30cc5c100433cbf97891299e8d854ea
#
_cell.length_a   1.000
_cell.length_b   1.000
_cell.length_c   1.000
_cell.angle_alpha   90.00
_cell.angle_beta   90.00
_cell.angle_gamma   90.00
#
_symmetry.space_group_name_H-M   'P 1'
#
loop_
_entity.id
_entity.type
_entity.pdbx_description
1 polymer ?
#
loop_
_entity_poly.entity_id
_entity_poly.type
_entity_poly.pdbx_seq_one_letter_code
_entity_poly.pdbx_strand_id
1 'polypeptide(L)'
;MNKVLFVSPTVYSNPLTKDIQKKFQSLSNVCNPIVYAFSEEKFTSSVEGVEAIFNKKNKNRFLNYLKIIFLFFFKIPKIVKEQNIDIVCLQDPITGFFTIFSLKIRKLPVKIVVETHGDFIDTIGLEKNLLLPKFYTSLFSYLAKYSIKKADLIRSISEFTEKQVLNFGYKGLLVRFPACINIDSYLNADIKRSYSDTFKIIFVGSVTERKNPKIIIESLETIDGNVSLEIIGQTPNLKYLKELNNLISSSKHAENITMTPFIKAEELISKYSSANLFILPSKSEGLGRVIIEAQSTACPVLVSSNTGMVDLIIENETGYIFENNNKNDLSNKIQHIMNNYESALQTGLNSKNFVKEKQSIANFEFGYKKLIDLVST
;
A
#
# COMPACT_ATOMS: atom_id res chain seq x y z
N MET A 1 -4.35 -29.77 2.49
CA MET A 1 -4.21 -28.29 2.34
C MET A 1 -5.20 -27.82 1.29
N ASN A 2 -5.96 -26.76 1.56
CA ASN A 2 -6.91 -26.17 0.60
C ASN A 2 -6.18 -25.62 -0.61
N LYS A 3 -6.77 -25.81 -1.79
CA LYS A 3 -6.28 -25.26 -3.04
C LYS A 3 -6.84 -23.85 -3.22
N VAL A 4 -5.97 -22.84 -3.17
CA VAL A 4 -6.36 -21.43 -3.14
C VAL A 4 -5.89 -20.70 -4.40
N LEU A 5 -6.83 -20.14 -5.16
CA LEU A 5 -6.54 -19.34 -6.34
C LEU A 5 -6.52 -17.84 -5.98
N PHE A 6 -5.34 -17.23 -6.01
CA PHE A 6 -5.15 -15.79 -5.84
C PHE A 6 -5.27 -15.07 -7.17
N VAL A 7 -6.27 -14.23 -7.33
CA VAL A 7 -6.56 -13.46 -8.55
C VAL A 7 -6.28 -11.99 -8.33
N SER A 8 -5.36 -11.43 -9.10
CA SER A 8 -4.93 -10.04 -8.94
C SER A 8 -4.79 -9.33 -10.29
N PRO A 9 -5.21 -8.06 -10.42
CA PRO A 9 -4.90 -7.23 -11.58
C PRO A 9 -3.46 -6.69 -11.55
N THR A 10 -2.69 -7.00 -10.50
CA THR A 10 -1.32 -6.52 -10.30
C THR A 10 -0.37 -7.03 -11.38
N VAL A 11 0.56 -6.18 -11.78
CA VAL A 11 1.62 -6.50 -12.74
C VAL A 11 2.91 -6.82 -11.97
N TYR A 12 3.40 -8.03 -12.15
CA TYR A 12 4.64 -8.52 -11.55
C TYR A 12 5.80 -8.40 -12.54
N SER A 13 7.01 -8.21 -12.02
CA SER A 13 8.24 -8.25 -12.82
C SER A 13 8.61 -9.68 -13.24
N ASN A 14 9.37 -9.81 -14.31
CA ASN A 14 10.03 -11.06 -14.69
C ASN A 14 11.53 -10.79 -14.84
N PRO A 15 12.40 -11.40 -14.01
CA PRO A 15 12.10 -12.35 -12.93
C PRO A 15 11.36 -11.69 -11.74
N LEU A 16 10.71 -12.53 -10.92
CA LEU A 16 10.06 -12.09 -9.68
C LEU A 16 11.07 -11.55 -8.68
N THR A 17 10.74 -10.44 -8.02
CA THR A 17 11.60 -9.90 -6.96
C THR A 17 11.69 -10.85 -5.76
N LYS A 18 12.76 -10.75 -4.97
CA LYS A 18 12.97 -11.55 -3.74
C LYS A 18 11.79 -11.41 -2.77
N ASP A 19 11.20 -10.23 -2.65
CA ASP A 19 10.03 -9.97 -1.80
C ASP A 19 8.81 -10.79 -2.22
N ILE A 20 8.57 -10.88 -3.54
CA ILE A 20 7.45 -11.66 -4.08
C ILE A 20 7.71 -13.17 -3.92
N GLN A 21 8.93 -13.62 -4.14
CA GLN A 21 9.31 -15.01 -3.89
C GLN A 21 9.08 -15.38 -2.42
N LYS A 22 9.51 -14.53 -1.47
CA LYS A 22 9.30 -14.73 -0.04
C LYS A 22 7.81 -14.75 0.34
N LYS A 23 7.01 -13.85 -0.26
CA LYS A 23 5.55 -13.87 -0.11
C LYS A 23 4.94 -15.18 -0.62
N PHE A 24 5.39 -15.68 -1.77
CA PHE A 24 4.90 -16.94 -2.32
C PHE A 24 5.26 -18.13 -1.43
N GLN A 25 6.49 -18.19 -0.94
CA GLN A 25 6.92 -19.20 0.02
C GLN A 25 6.03 -19.19 1.28
N SER A 26 5.73 -18.02 1.84
CA SER A 26 4.84 -17.90 2.99
C SER A 26 3.42 -18.41 2.70
N LEU A 27 2.91 -18.21 1.49
CA LEU A 27 1.59 -18.76 1.10
C LEU A 27 1.64 -20.29 0.98
N SER A 28 2.72 -20.86 0.44
CA SER A 28 2.87 -22.32 0.30
C SER A 28 2.99 -23.06 1.64
N ASN A 29 3.38 -22.35 2.71
CA ASN A 29 3.39 -22.90 4.07
C ASN A 29 1.98 -23.09 4.66
N VAL A 30 0.96 -22.39 4.13
CA VAL A 30 -0.40 -22.38 4.74
C VAL A 30 -1.49 -22.94 3.81
N CYS A 31 -1.27 -22.99 2.49
CA CYS A 31 -2.21 -23.56 1.52
C CYS A 31 -1.47 -24.15 0.32
N ASN A 32 -2.22 -24.66 -0.67
CA ASN A 32 -1.70 -24.99 -2.00
C ASN A 32 -2.05 -23.82 -2.95
N PRO A 33 -1.17 -22.82 -3.11
CA PRO A 33 -1.52 -21.57 -3.77
C PRO A 33 -1.29 -21.64 -5.29
N ILE A 34 -2.24 -21.07 -6.02
CA ILE A 34 -2.13 -20.76 -7.44
C ILE A 34 -2.30 -19.25 -7.59
N VAL A 35 -1.40 -18.59 -8.31
CA VAL A 35 -1.47 -17.15 -8.55
C VAL A 35 -1.83 -16.88 -10.00
N TYR A 36 -2.87 -16.07 -10.20
CA TYR A 36 -3.28 -15.58 -11.51
C TYR A 36 -3.16 -14.06 -11.57
N ALA A 37 -2.21 -13.56 -12.32
CA ALA A 37 -1.87 -12.13 -12.35
C ALA A 37 -1.37 -11.69 -13.74
N PHE A 38 -0.69 -10.55 -13.80
CA PHE A 38 -0.16 -9.96 -15.03
C PHE A 38 1.35 -9.70 -14.93
N SER A 39 1.98 -9.53 -16.09
CA SER A 39 3.37 -9.09 -16.24
C SER A 39 3.56 -8.40 -17.60
N GLU A 40 4.75 -7.85 -17.86
CA GLU A 40 5.06 -7.29 -19.19
C GLU A 40 5.09 -8.37 -20.28
N GLU A 41 5.40 -9.61 -19.91
CA GLU A 41 5.37 -10.77 -20.82
C GLU A 41 4.47 -11.89 -20.25
N LYS A 42 3.93 -12.72 -21.12
CA LYS A 42 3.18 -13.91 -20.67
C LYS A 42 4.15 -15.02 -20.29
N PHE A 43 4.06 -15.50 -19.06
CA PHE A 43 4.82 -16.65 -18.60
C PHE A 43 4.08 -17.44 -17.51
N THR A 44 4.52 -18.65 -17.28
CA THR A 44 4.15 -19.47 -16.13
C THR A 44 5.41 -19.74 -15.32
N SER A 45 5.27 -19.80 -14.02
CA SER A 45 6.36 -20.03 -13.09
C SER A 45 5.92 -21.00 -12.01
N SER A 46 6.82 -21.86 -11.56
CA SER A 46 6.67 -22.60 -10.32
C SER A 46 7.79 -22.16 -9.41
N VAL A 47 7.49 -21.29 -8.48
CA VAL A 47 8.46 -20.69 -7.57
C VAL A 47 8.01 -20.93 -6.15
N GLU A 48 8.91 -21.49 -5.31
CA GLU A 48 8.67 -21.71 -3.88
C GLU A 48 7.36 -22.49 -3.59
N GLY A 49 7.04 -23.49 -4.43
CA GLY A 49 5.82 -24.29 -4.28
C GLY A 49 4.53 -23.62 -4.74
N VAL A 50 4.63 -22.45 -5.39
CA VAL A 50 3.48 -21.70 -5.93
C VAL A 50 3.44 -21.85 -7.45
N GLU A 51 2.32 -22.34 -7.98
CA GLU A 51 2.02 -22.24 -9.40
C GLU A 51 1.55 -20.83 -9.73
N ALA A 52 2.24 -20.15 -10.64
CA ALA A 52 1.90 -18.77 -11.01
C ALA A 52 1.69 -18.64 -12.51
N ILE A 53 0.55 -18.07 -12.90
CA ILE A 53 0.13 -17.83 -14.28
C ILE A 53 0.09 -16.33 -14.51
N PHE A 54 1.04 -15.81 -15.28
CA PHE A 54 1.12 -14.39 -15.60
C PHE A 54 0.68 -14.12 -17.04
N ASN A 55 -0.27 -13.21 -17.16
CA ASN A 55 -0.79 -12.78 -18.46
C ASN A 55 -0.08 -11.50 -18.89
N LYS A 56 0.23 -11.38 -20.19
CA LYS A 56 0.83 -10.16 -20.72
C LYS A 56 -0.10 -8.97 -20.52
N LYS A 57 0.40 -7.90 -19.91
CA LYS A 57 -0.28 -6.60 -19.81
C LYS A 57 -0.40 -5.96 -21.19
N ASN A 58 -1.51 -5.30 -21.47
CA ASN A 58 -1.65 -4.48 -22.65
C ASN A 58 -1.09 -3.07 -22.39
N LYS A 59 -0.31 -2.53 -23.34
CA LYS A 59 0.23 -1.15 -23.24
C LYS A 59 -0.88 -0.10 -23.24
N ASN A 60 -1.93 -0.31 -24.04
CA ASN A 60 -3.11 0.55 -24.02
C ASN A 60 -3.94 0.25 -22.77
N ARG A 61 -4.15 1.28 -21.94
CA ARG A 61 -4.84 1.16 -20.65
C ARG A 61 -6.28 0.67 -20.78
N PHE A 62 -7.03 1.19 -21.75
CA PHE A 62 -8.43 0.79 -21.96
C PHE A 62 -8.51 -0.68 -22.41
N LEU A 63 -7.71 -1.09 -23.40
CA LEU A 63 -7.63 -2.47 -23.84
C LEU A 63 -7.17 -3.42 -22.73
N ASN A 64 -6.32 -2.93 -21.81
CA ASN A 64 -5.90 -3.72 -20.66
C ASN A 64 -7.05 -3.97 -19.68
N TYR A 65 -7.91 -2.98 -19.42
CA TYR A 65 -9.11 -3.18 -18.62
C TYR A 65 -10.09 -4.17 -19.25
N LEU A 66 -10.36 -4.04 -20.56
CA LEU A 66 -11.20 -5.01 -21.28
C LEU A 66 -10.62 -6.42 -21.19
N LYS A 67 -9.30 -6.56 -21.33
CA LYS A 67 -8.62 -7.85 -21.19
C LYS A 67 -8.77 -8.43 -19.78
N ILE A 68 -8.59 -7.63 -18.73
CA ILE A 68 -8.79 -8.07 -17.34
C ILE A 68 -10.23 -8.57 -17.16
N ILE A 69 -11.22 -7.79 -17.58
CA ILE A 69 -12.64 -8.17 -17.52
C ILE A 69 -12.88 -9.51 -18.21
N PHE A 70 -12.41 -9.66 -19.46
CA PHE A 70 -12.56 -10.89 -20.22
C PHE A 70 -11.91 -12.09 -19.52
N LEU A 71 -10.68 -11.95 -19.07
CA LEU A 71 -9.95 -13.03 -18.42
C LEU A 71 -10.60 -13.42 -17.08
N PHE A 72 -11.00 -12.45 -16.27
CA PHE A 72 -11.61 -12.71 -14.97
C PHE A 72 -13.00 -13.35 -15.11
N PHE A 73 -13.75 -12.97 -16.15
CA PHE A 73 -15.07 -13.53 -16.39
C PHE A 73 -15.04 -14.94 -17.04
N PHE A 74 -14.10 -15.22 -17.94
CA PHE A 74 -14.09 -16.49 -18.70
C PHE A 74 -13.00 -17.47 -18.25
N LYS A 75 -11.78 -16.99 -17.94
CA LYS A 75 -10.65 -17.88 -17.64
C LYS A 75 -10.66 -18.35 -16.18
N ILE A 76 -10.98 -17.49 -15.24
CA ILE A 76 -10.96 -17.87 -13.81
C ILE A 76 -11.94 -19.00 -13.51
N PRO A 77 -13.23 -18.97 -13.94
CA PRO A 77 -14.15 -20.09 -13.71
C PRO A 77 -13.70 -21.40 -14.35
N LYS A 78 -13.01 -21.32 -15.49
CA LYS A 78 -12.42 -22.50 -16.14
C LYS A 78 -11.32 -23.12 -15.25
N ILE A 79 -10.38 -22.30 -14.74
CA ILE A 79 -9.33 -22.76 -13.83
C ILE A 79 -9.94 -23.35 -12.56
N VAL A 80 -10.96 -22.69 -11.98
CA VAL A 80 -11.67 -23.18 -10.79
C VAL A 80 -12.19 -24.59 -10.99
N LYS A 81 -12.82 -24.84 -12.14
CA LYS A 81 -13.38 -26.17 -12.48
C LYS A 81 -12.30 -27.20 -12.79
N GLU A 82 -11.31 -26.85 -13.63
CA GLU A 82 -10.30 -27.80 -14.12
C GLU A 82 -9.31 -28.21 -13.01
N GLN A 83 -9.03 -27.31 -12.08
CA GLN A 83 -8.05 -27.55 -11.03
C GLN A 83 -8.69 -27.86 -9.66
N ASN A 84 -10.02 -27.96 -9.57
CA ASN A 84 -10.76 -28.22 -8.32
C ASN A 84 -10.35 -27.24 -7.21
N ILE A 85 -10.50 -25.94 -7.47
CA ILE A 85 -10.15 -24.86 -6.51
C ILE A 85 -11.18 -24.82 -5.38
N ASP A 86 -10.73 -24.82 -4.13
CA ASP A 86 -11.57 -24.72 -2.95
C ASP A 86 -11.94 -23.26 -2.62
N ILE A 87 -10.96 -22.34 -2.76
CA ILE A 87 -11.09 -20.94 -2.37
C ILE A 87 -10.54 -20.05 -3.48
N VAL A 88 -11.28 -19.00 -3.84
CA VAL A 88 -10.81 -17.92 -4.74
C VAL A 88 -10.59 -16.64 -3.91
N CYS A 89 -9.34 -16.17 -3.82
CA CYS A 89 -8.95 -14.92 -3.18
C CYS A 89 -8.81 -13.82 -4.22
N LEU A 90 -9.69 -12.84 -4.21
CA LEU A 90 -9.74 -11.71 -5.12
C LEU A 90 -9.06 -10.51 -4.48
N GLN A 91 -7.89 -10.12 -4.99
CA GLN A 91 -7.05 -9.07 -4.41
C GLN A 91 -7.47 -7.64 -4.79
N ASP A 92 -8.65 -7.46 -5.34
CA ASP A 92 -9.27 -6.16 -5.62
C ASP A 92 -10.79 -6.31 -5.73
N PRO A 93 -11.59 -5.55 -4.97
CA PRO A 93 -13.04 -5.69 -4.98
C PRO A 93 -13.70 -5.21 -6.28
N ILE A 94 -13.08 -4.29 -7.02
CA ILE A 94 -13.67 -3.75 -8.27
C ILE A 94 -13.53 -4.76 -9.40
N THR A 95 -12.32 -5.22 -9.67
CA THR A 95 -12.08 -6.23 -10.72
C THR A 95 -12.60 -7.61 -10.33
N GLY A 96 -12.65 -7.90 -9.03
CA GLY A 96 -13.23 -9.11 -8.46
C GLY A 96 -14.71 -9.31 -8.81
N PHE A 97 -15.46 -8.23 -9.08
CA PHE A 97 -16.85 -8.29 -9.52
C PHE A 97 -17.05 -9.26 -10.69
N PHE A 98 -16.21 -9.18 -11.72
CA PHE A 98 -16.36 -9.99 -12.92
C PHE A 98 -16.14 -11.48 -12.65
N THR A 99 -15.22 -11.81 -11.76
CA THR A 99 -15.01 -13.19 -11.32
C THR A 99 -16.19 -13.69 -10.49
N ILE A 100 -16.62 -12.95 -9.47
CA ILE A 100 -17.73 -13.34 -8.59
C ILE A 100 -19.01 -13.53 -9.39
N PHE A 101 -19.34 -12.57 -10.26
CA PHE A 101 -20.52 -12.63 -11.10
C PHE A 101 -20.51 -13.88 -12.01
N SER A 102 -19.35 -14.17 -12.60
CA SER A 102 -19.16 -15.34 -13.45
C SER A 102 -19.27 -16.67 -12.68
N LEU A 103 -18.67 -16.77 -11.49
CA LEU A 103 -18.74 -17.95 -10.63
C LEU A 103 -20.18 -18.24 -10.18
N LYS A 104 -20.91 -17.19 -9.78
CA LYS A 104 -22.32 -17.30 -9.32
C LYS A 104 -23.26 -17.73 -10.44
N ILE A 105 -23.14 -17.16 -11.65
CA ILE A 105 -23.94 -17.58 -12.82
C ILE A 105 -23.71 -19.06 -13.15
N ARG A 106 -22.45 -19.51 -13.08
CA ARG A 106 -22.07 -20.90 -13.36
C ARG A 106 -22.33 -21.86 -12.20
N LYS A 107 -22.80 -21.33 -11.05
CA LYS A 107 -23.08 -22.08 -9.83
C LYS A 107 -21.91 -22.97 -9.40
N LEU A 108 -20.68 -22.47 -9.53
CA LEU A 108 -19.49 -23.19 -9.12
C LEU A 108 -19.39 -23.21 -7.58
N PRO A 109 -19.21 -24.38 -6.96
CA PRO A 109 -19.16 -24.54 -5.50
C PRO A 109 -17.77 -24.19 -4.96
N VAL A 110 -17.44 -22.90 -4.96
CA VAL A 110 -16.14 -22.38 -4.48
C VAL A 110 -16.39 -21.26 -3.48
N LYS A 111 -15.60 -21.23 -2.43
CA LYS A 111 -15.62 -20.13 -1.43
C LYS A 111 -14.92 -18.88 -2.00
N ILE A 112 -15.46 -17.72 -1.70
CA ILE A 112 -15.00 -16.44 -2.25
C ILE A 112 -14.48 -15.56 -1.13
N VAL A 113 -13.20 -15.22 -1.18
CA VAL A 113 -12.56 -14.23 -0.32
C VAL A 113 -12.28 -12.98 -1.14
N VAL A 114 -12.59 -11.81 -0.58
CA VAL A 114 -12.22 -10.51 -1.17
C VAL A 114 -11.22 -9.82 -0.27
N GLU A 115 -10.10 -9.39 -0.83
CA GLU A 115 -9.07 -8.64 -0.12
C GLU A 115 -9.14 -7.16 -0.46
N THR A 116 -9.01 -6.29 0.55
CA THR A 116 -8.96 -4.84 0.39
C THR A 116 -7.56 -4.34 0.72
N HIS A 117 -6.81 -3.92 -0.31
CA HIS A 117 -5.40 -3.52 -0.18
C HIS A 117 -5.15 -2.02 -0.11
N GLY A 118 -6.20 -1.21 -0.17
CA GLY A 118 -6.09 0.25 -0.16
C GLY A 118 -7.46 0.91 -0.16
N ASP A 119 -7.45 2.24 -0.20
CA ASP A 119 -8.64 3.00 -0.49
C ASP A 119 -9.06 2.76 -1.94
N PHE A 120 -10.01 1.86 -2.13
CA PHE A 120 -10.46 1.45 -3.46
C PHE A 120 -11.51 2.39 -4.08
N ILE A 121 -11.93 3.44 -3.36
CA ILE A 121 -12.93 4.41 -3.82
C ILE A 121 -12.29 5.76 -4.13
N ASP A 122 -11.67 6.39 -3.14
CA ASP A 122 -11.15 7.75 -3.27
C ASP A 122 -9.90 7.82 -4.15
N THR A 123 -9.12 6.74 -4.20
CA THR A 123 -7.98 6.61 -5.13
C THR A 123 -8.39 6.86 -6.59
N ILE A 124 -9.60 6.46 -6.99
CA ILE A 124 -10.10 6.64 -8.37
C ILE A 124 -10.36 8.12 -8.67
N GLY A 125 -10.96 8.83 -7.73
CA GLY A 125 -11.28 10.26 -7.86
C GLY A 125 -10.04 11.16 -7.84
N LEU A 126 -9.03 10.79 -7.04
CA LEU A 126 -7.84 11.59 -6.80
C LEU A 126 -6.69 11.36 -7.82
N GLU A 127 -6.63 10.18 -8.45
CA GLU A 127 -5.51 9.85 -9.35
C GLU A 127 -5.84 9.93 -10.84
N LYS A 128 -7.10 10.11 -11.22
CA LYS A 128 -7.52 10.07 -12.63
C LYS A 128 -8.18 11.39 -13.03
N ASN A 129 -7.59 12.07 -14.00
CA ASN A 129 -8.28 13.11 -14.79
C ASN A 129 -9.36 12.43 -15.68
N LEU A 130 -10.48 12.08 -15.08
CA LEU A 130 -11.60 11.45 -15.75
C LEU A 130 -12.56 12.52 -16.28
N LEU A 131 -13.06 12.38 -17.50
CA LEU A 131 -14.06 13.28 -18.09
C LEU A 131 -15.36 13.34 -17.27
N LEU A 132 -15.72 12.25 -16.57
CA LEU A 132 -16.92 12.15 -15.74
C LEU A 132 -16.59 11.45 -14.40
N PRO A 133 -15.86 12.13 -13.47
CA PRO A 133 -15.35 11.48 -12.27
C PRO A 133 -16.47 10.89 -11.39
N LYS A 134 -17.58 11.63 -11.21
CA LYS A 134 -18.74 11.16 -10.40
C LYS A 134 -19.36 9.88 -10.94
N PHE A 135 -19.48 9.74 -12.27
CA PHE A 135 -20.04 8.53 -12.89
C PHE A 135 -19.12 7.32 -12.65
N TYR A 136 -17.82 7.48 -12.87
CA TYR A 136 -16.85 6.39 -12.65
C TYR A 136 -16.77 6.00 -11.17
N THR A 137 -16.76 6.97 -10.25
CA THR A 137 -16.78 6.69 -8.82
C THR A 137 -18.04 5.91 -8.43
N SER A 138 -19.22 6.30 -8.93
CA SER A 138 -20.48 5.60 -8.67
C SER A 138 -20.46 4.17 -9.23
N LEU A 139 -19.99 3.99 -10.47
CA LEU A 139 -19.88 2.67 -11.10
C LEU A 139 -18.93 1.75 -10.32
N PHE A 140 -17.74 2.22 -10.01
CA PHE A 140 -16.75 1.41 -9.30
C PHE A 140 -17.18 1.12 -7.84
N SER A 141 -17.85 2.06 -7.18
CA SER A 141 -18.46 1.82 -5.88
C SER A 141 -19.53 0.73 -5.95
N TYR A 142 -20.34 0.72 -7.01
CA TYR A 142 -21.34 -0.34 -7.22
C TYR A 142 -20.67 -1.71 -7.40
N LEU A 143 -19.63 -1.80 -8.26
CA LEU A 143 -18.91 -3.05 -8.50
C LEU A 143 -18.24 -3.57 -7.20
N ALA A 144 -17.56 -2.68 -6.47
CA ALA A 144 -16.94 -3.03 -5.20
C ALA A 144 -17.97 -3.48 -4.16
N LYS A 145 -19.08 -2.75 -4.03
CA LYS A 145 -20.19 -3.09 -3.12
C LYS A 145 -20.79 -4.46 -3.41
N TYR A 146 -20.96 -4.79 -4.69
CA TYR A 146 -21.43 -6.12 -5.08
C TYR A 146 -20.44 -7.20 -4.64
N SER A 147 -19.15 -7.04 -4.94
CA SER A 147 -18.11 -8.00 -4.57
C SER A 147 -18.03 -8.21 -3.06
N ILE A 148 -18.03 -7.12 -2.31
CA ILE A 148 -18.03 -7.12 -0.85
C ILE A 148 -19.24 -7.88 -0.31
N LYS A 149 -20.46 -7.59 -0.79
CA LYS A 149 -21.68 -8.26 -0.32
C LYS A 149 -21.81 -9.74 -0.71
N LYS A 150 -21.08 -10.18 -1.72
CA LYS A 150 -21.12 -11.56 -2.23
C LYS A 150 -19.93 -12.42 -1.79
N ALA A 151 -18.98 -11.82 -1.08
CA ALA A 151 -17.86 -12.55 -0.47
C ALA A 151 -18.34 -13.41 0.70
N ASP A 152 -17.78 -14.60 0.83
CA ASP A 152 -17.95 -15.46 2.00
C ASP A 152 -17.14 -14.97 3.19
N LEU A 153 -15.94 -14.40 2.91
CA LEU A 153 -15.09 -13.76 3.89
C LEU A 153 -14.37 -12.56 3.26
N ILE A 154 -14.13 -11.50 4.05
CA ILE A 154 -13.30 -10.37 3.65
C ILE A 154 -12.03 -10.29 4.48
N ARG A 155 -10.91 -10.06 3.80
CA ARG A 155 -9.65 -9.65 4.41
C ARG A 155 -9.44 -8.15 4.22
N SER A 156 -9.24 -7.42 5.32
CA SER A 156 -8.77 -6.05 5.31
C SER A 156 -7.32 -5.95 5.81
N ILE A 157 -6.58 -4.94 5.32
CA ILE A 157 -5.18 -4.72 5.72
C ILE A 157 -5.04 -3.67 6.82
N SER A 158 -6.09 -2.89 7.08
CA SER A 158 -6.12 -1.81 8.07
C SER A 158 -7.54 -1.61 8.61
N GLU A 159 -7.67 -0.93 9.74
CA GLU A 159 -8.97 -0.54 10.30
C GLU A 159 -9.73 0.41 9.36
N PHE A 160 -8.99 1.27 8.66
CA PHE A 160 -9.57 2.15 7.65
C PHE A 160 -10.28 1.36 6.53
N THR A 161 -9.59 0.36 5.95
CA THR A 161 -10.20 -0.49 4.91
C THR A 161 -11.32 -1.38 5.46
N GLU A 162 -11.24 -1.79 6.72
CA GLU A 162 -12.31 -2.50 7.43
C GLU A 162 -13.56 -1.62 7.57
N LYS A 163 -13.42 -0.37 8.03
CA LYS A 163 -14.51 0.59 8.12
C LYS A 163 -15.15 0.86 6.75
N GLN A 164 -14.37 0.94 5.67
CA GLN A 164 -14.92 1.07 4.32
C GLN A 164 -15.81 -0.13 3.95
N VAL A 165 -15.36 -1.35 4.24
CA VAL A 165 -16.13 -2.59 3.99
C VAL A 165 -17.43 -2.60 4.78
N LEU A 166 -17.40 -2.24 6.05
CA LEU A 166 -18.59 -2.15 6.91
C LEU A 166 -19.56 -1.09 6.42
N ASN A 167 -19.09 0.07 5.96
CA ASN A 167 -19.91 1.13 5.37
C ASN A 167 -20.62 0.71 4.08
N PHE A 168 -20.10 -0.28 3.35
CA PHE A 168 -20.82 -0.92 2.24
C PHE A 168 -21.90 -1.90 2.68
N GLY A 169 -22.07 -2.09 3.99
CA GLY A 169 -23.09 -2.95 4.59
C GLY A 169 -22.74 -4.43 4.57
N TYR A 170 -21.47 -4.76 4.64
CA TYR A 170 -21.02 -6.14 4.84
C TYR A 170 -21.30 -6.58 6.27
N LYS A 171 -21.80 -7.82 6.42
CA LYS A 171 -22.19 -8.42 7.72
C LYS A 171 -21.62 -9.84 7.90
N GLY A 172 -20.73 -10.26 6.98
CA GLY A 172 -20.13 -11.59 6.99
C GLY A 172 -18.84 -11.66 7.79
N LEU A 173 -18.08 -12.74 7.57
CA LEU A 173 -16.80 -12.98 8.23
C LEU A 173 -15.73 -11.98 7.74
N LEU A 174 -15.06 -11.34 8.69
CA LEU A 174 -14.01 -10.39 8.44
C LEU A 174 -12.76 -10.73 9.25
N VAL A 175 -11.60 -10.71 8.61
CA VAL A 175 -10.30 -10.84 9.26
C VAL A 175 -9.40 -9.68 8.85
N ARG A 176 -8.61 -9.18 9.81
CA ARG A 176 -7.64 -8.12 9.58
C ARG A 176 -6.23 -8.62 9.90
N PHE A 177 -5.35 -8.53 8.92
CA PHE A 177 -3.92 -8.74 9.08
C PHE A 177 -3.14 -8.03 7.98
N PRO A 178 -1.88 -7.59 8.24
CA PRO A 178 -1.10 -6.78 7.33
C PRO A 178 -0.71 -7.51 6.04
N ALA A 179 -0.25 -6.74 5.04
CA ALA A 179 0.37 -7.28 3.85
C ALA A 179 1.76 -7.85 4.18
N CYS A 180 2.21 -8.85 3.43
CA CYS A 180 3.59 -9.33 3.52
C CYS A 180 4.54 -8.26 2.94
N ILE A 181 5.41 -7.72 3.77
CA ILE A 181 6.43 -6.76 3.39
C ILE A 181 7.76 -7.28 3.91
N ASN A 182 8.74 -7.44 3.03
CA ASN A 182 10.09 -7.82 3.45
C ASN A 182 10.80 -6.58 3.99
N ILE A 183 11.10 -6.58 5.28
CA ILE A 183 11.76 -5.48 6.00
C ILE A 183 13.15 -5.84 6.51
N ASP A 184 13.66 -7.03 6.20
CA ASP A 184 14.92 -7.53 6.78
C ASP A 184 16.10 -6.59 6.49
N SER A 185 16.21 -6.09 5.26
CA SER A 185 17.27 -5.17 4.87
C SER A 185 17.21 -3.84 5.62
N TYR A 186 15.99 -3.36 5.89
CA TYR A 186 15.74 -2.11 6.64
C TYR A 186 16.00 -2.31 8.14
N LEU A 187 15.61 -3.46 8.72
CA LEU A 187 15.86 -3.77 10.13
C LEU A 187 17.34 -3.87 10.46
N ASN A 188 18.15 -4.36 9.51
CA ASN A 188 19.59 -4.54 9.65
C ASN A 188 20.40 -3.32 9.19
N ALA A 189 19.74 -2.21 8.85
CA ALA A 189 20.40 -0.98 8.42
C ALA A 189 21.23 -0.35 9.56
N ASP A 190 22.40 0.16 9.19
CA ASP A 190 23.23 0.98 10.08
C ASP A 190 22.61 2.38 10.23
N ILE A 191 22.23 2.73 11.45
CA ILE A 191 21.57 4.01 11.76
C ILE A 191 22.62 5.11 11.90
N LYS A 192 22.60 6.08 10.96
CA LYS A 192 23.56 7.20 10.85
C LYS A 192 22.93 8.56 11.10
N ARG A 193 21.87 8.59 11.88
CA ARG A 193 21.06 9.80 12.09
C ARG A 193 21.68 10.67 13.17
N SER A 194 21.83 11.96 12.84
CA SER A 194 22.26 13.00 13.78
C SER A 194 21.52 14.30 13.47
N TYR A 195 21.34 15.14 14.48
CA TYR A 195 20.80 16.49 14.33
C TYR A 195 21.69 17.45 15.11
N SER A 196 22.54 18.18 14.40
CA SER A 196 23.38 19.26 14.98
C SER A 196 23.00 20.61 14.40
N ASP A 197 22.94 20.71 13.06
CA ASP A 197 22.76 22.00 12.38
C ASP A 197 21.51 22.03 11.49
N THR A 198 21.26 20.96 10.74
CA THR A 198 20.17 20.88 9.76
C THR A 198 19.28 19.70 10.07
N PHE A 199 17.98 19.93 10.25
CA PHE A 199 16.98 18.90 10.43
C PHE A 199 16.55 18.31 9.10
N LYS A 200 16.86 17.03 8.86
CA LYS A 200 16.67 16.35 7.59
C LYS A 200 15.30 15.68 7.52
N ILE A 201 14.42 16.19 6.69
CA ILE A 201 13.08 15.62 6.40
C ILE A 201 13.14 14.86 5.09
N ILE A 202 12.51 13.69 5.06
CA ILE A 202 12.38 12.88 3.85
C ILE A 202 10.92 12.54 3.58
N PHE A 203 10.52 12.62 2.31
CA PHE A 203 9.29 12.07 1.77
C PHE A 203 9.65 11.01 0.73
N VAL A 204 8.97 9.86 0.75
CA VAL A 204 9.16 8.78 -0.23
C VAL A 204 7.81 8.31 -0.76
N GLY A 205 7.67 8.28 -2.09
CA GLY A 205 6.47 7.80 -2.76
C GLY A 205 6.20 8.49 -4.09
N SER A 206 5.22 8.00 -4.84
CA SER A 206 4.81 8.69 -6.08
C SER A 206 4.40 10.13 -5.77
N VAL A 207 5.01 11.09 -6.45
CA VAL A 207 4.77 12.53 -6.25
C VAL A 207 3.47 12.91 -6.95
N THR A 208 2.35 12.82 -6.23
CA THR A 208 0.99 13.06 -6.72
C THR A 208 0.20 13.93 -5.76
N GLU A 209 -0.89 14.53 -6.24
CA GLU A 209 -1.82 15.30 -5.40
C GLU A 209 -2.41 14.47 -4.26
N ARG A 210 -2.58 13.17 -4.44
CA ARG A 210 -3.05 12.23 -3.40
C ARG A 210 -2.03 12.05 -2.30
N LYS A 211 -0.74 11.89 -2.65
CA LYS A 211 0.37 11.76 -1.69
C LYS A 211 0.77 13.09 -1.06
N ASN A 212 0.40 14.19 -1.68
CA ASN A 212 0.43 15.56 -1.18
C ASN A 212 1.78 16.06 -0.61
N PRO A 213 2.94 15.82 -1.24
CA PRO A 213 4.21 16.38 -0.76
C PRO A 213 4.21 17.91 -0.75
N LYS A 214 3.33 18.56 -1.51
CA LYS A 214 3.12 20.00 -1.53
C LYS A 214 2.92 20.59 -0.12
N ILE A 215 2.12 19.93 0.71
CA ILE A 215 1.80 20.44 2.05
C ILE A 215 3.04 20.48 2.97
N ILE A 216 4.04 19.59 2.72
CA ILE A 216 5.30 19.64 3.47
C ILE A 216 6.02 20.94 3.13
N ILE A 217 6.20 21.26 1.83
CA ILE A 217 6.86 22.49 1.39
C ILE A 217 6.17 23.71 2.00
N GLU A 218 4.84 23.77 1.92
CA GLU A 218 4.03 24.86 2.48
C GLU A 218 4.16 24.97 4.01
N SER A 219 4.35 23.87 4.73
CA SER A 219 4.49 23.87 6.19
C SER A 219 5.87 24.35 6.64
N LEU A 220 6.91 24.18 5.82
CA LEU A 220 8.26 24.63 6.17
C LEU A 220 8.37 26.15 6.28
N GLU A 221 7.48 26.92 5.64
CA GLU A 221 7.51 28.39 5.65
C GLU A 221 7.35 29.00 7.05
N THR A 222 6.76 28.27 8.00
CA THR A 222 6.53 28.74 9.36
C THR A 222 7.43 28.05 10.40
N ILE A 223 8.33 27.17 9.96
CA ILE A 223 9.25 26.47 10.86
C ILE A 223 10.46 27.36 11.19
N ASP A 224 10.81 27.37 12.47
CA ASP A 224 12.04 28.00 12.96
C ASP A 224 13.18 26.98 12.97
N GLY A 225 14.35 27.41 12.46
CA GLY A 225 15.55 26.58 12.38
C GLY A 225 15.89 26.16 10.95
N ASN A 226 17.03 25.49 10.83
CA ASN A 226 17.53 25.04 9.54
C ASN A 226 16.98 23.67 9.20
N VAL A 227 16.21 23.57 8.15
CA VAL A 227 15.58 22.33 7.67
C VAL A 227 15.97 22.02 6.24
N SER A 228 16.10 20.74 5.90
CA SER A 228 16.19 20.27 4.52
C SER A 228 15.10 19.26 4.23
N LEU A 229 14.59 19.25 3.02
CA LEU A 229 13.56 18.32 2.54
C LEU A 229 14.04 17.60 1.29
N GLU A 230 14.04 16.26 1.35
CA GLU A 230 14.25 15.44 0.16
C GLU A 230 12.96 14.72 -0.22
N ILE A 231 12.46 15.00 -1.43
CA ILE A 231 11.26 14.37 -2.00
C ILE A 231 11.71 13.30 -3.01
N ILE A 232 11.52 12.03 -2.67
CA ILE A 232 11.96 10.89 -3.48
C ILE A 232 10.76 10.20 -4.10
N GLY A 233 10.72 10.18 -5.45
CA GLY A 233 9.73 9.44 -6.20
C GLY A 233 9.39 10.03 -7.55
N GLN A 234 8.79 9.22 -8.41
CA GLN A 234 8.38 9.64 -9.73
C GLN A 234 7.17 10.57 -9.67
N THR A 235 7.17 11.58 -10.53
CA THR A 235 6.05 12.52 -10.73
C THR A 235 5.37 12.22 -12.07
N PRO A 236 4.28 11.45 -12.09
CA PRO A 236 3.62 11.07 -13.34
C PRO A 236 2.85 12.23 -14.01
N ASN A 237 2.54 13.29 -13.28
CA ASN A 237 1.79 14.47 -13.75
C ASN A 237 2.73 15.67 -13.91
N LEU A 238 3.05 16.03 -15.15
CA LEU A 238 3.94 17.16 -15.46
C LEU A 238 3.39 18.52 -14.99
N LYS A 239 2.07 18.70 -14.96
CA LYS A 239 1.45 19.92 -14.43
C LYS A 239 1.71 20.06 -12.93
N TYR A 240 1.53 18.97 -12.20
CA TYR A 240 1.81 18.93 -10.76
C TYR A 240 3.29 19.11 -10.45
N LEU A 241 4.18 18.53 -11.26
CA LEU A 241 5.62 18.75 -11.15
C LEU A 241 5.97 20.23 -11.31
N LYS A 242 5.41 20.91 -12.31
CA LYS A 242 5.63 22.35 -12.53
C LYS A 242 5.13 23.19 -11.35
N GLU A 243 3.97 22.84 -10.80
CA GLU A 243 3.42 23.48 -9.59
C GLU A 243 4.38 23.36 -8.40
N LEU A 244 4.90 22.15 -8.14
CA LEU A 244 5.86 21.91 -7.06
C LEU A 244 7.17 22.67 -7.27
N ASN A 245 7.73 22.67 -8.49
CA ASN A 245 8.96 23.42 -8.79
C ASN A 245 8.78 24.93 -8.57
N ASN A 246 7.64 25.50 -8.94
CA ASN A 246 7.34 26.89 -8.69
C ASN A 246 7.25 27.18 -7.17
N LEU A 247 6.60 26.29 -6.42
CA LEU A 247 6.49 26.42 -4.97
C LEU A 247 7.87 26.33 -4.29
N ILE A 248 8.71 25.38 -4.70
CA ILE A 248 10.08 25.24 -4.20
C ILE A 248 10.88 26.53 -4.48
N SER A 249 10.84 27.04 -5.72
CA SER A 249 11.58 28.24 -6.11
C SER A 249 11.16 29.51 -5.34
N SER A 250 9.92 29.54 -4.82
CA SER A 250 9.41 30.67 -4.02
C SER A 250 9.57 30.47 -2.51
N SER A 251 10.01 29.29 -2.08
CA SER A 251 10.19 28.96 -0.67
C SER A 251 11.44 29.64 -0.07
N LYS A 252 11.38 30.06 1.20
CA LYS A 252 12.56 30.51 1.94
C LYS A 252 13.62 29.41 2.13
N HIS A 253 13.26 28.14 1.91
CA HIS A 253 14.12 26.97 1.99
C HIS A 253 14.49 26.39 0.62
N ALA A 254 14.37 27.17 -0.48
CA ALA A 254 14.54 26.70 -1.86
C ALA A 254 15.83 25.87 -2.08
N GLU A 255 16.96 26.35 -1.51
CA GLU A 255 18.27 25.69 -1.66
C GLU A 255 18.37 24.35 -0.87
N ASN A 256 17.51 24.15 0.10
CA ASN A 256 17.49 22.98 0.98
C ASN A 256 16.39 21.96 0.60
N ILE A 257 15.63 22.20 -0.47
CA ILE A 257 14.58 21.30 -0.97
C ILE A 257 15.04 20.63 -2.26
N THR A 258 15.09 19.32 -2.27
CA THR A 258 15.50 18.53 -3.45
C THR A 258 14.42 17.53 -3.86
N MET A 259 14.32 17.29 -5.18
CA MET A 259 13.45 16.27 -5.76
C MET A 259 14.27 15.24 -6.51
N THR A 260 14.17 13.97 -6.09
CA THR A 260 14.89 12.84 -6.67
C THR A 260 13.88 11.86 -7.29
N PRO A 261 13.89 11.62 -8.61
CA PRO A 261 12.84 10.85 -9.28
C PRO A 261 12.76 9.38 -8.82
N PHE A 262 13.90 8.75 -8.67
CA PHE A 262 14.01 7.34 -8.29
C PHE A 262 15.41 7.03 -7.76
N ILE A 263 15.49 6.21 -6.72
CA ILE A 263 16.75 5.67 -6.18
C ILE A 263 16.63 4.17 -5.96
N LYS A 264 17.78 3.49 -5.89
CA LYS A 264 17.84 2.04 -5.61
C LYS A 264 17.47 1.74 -4.15
N ALA A 265 17.07 0.50 -3.88
CA ALA A 265 16.64 0.10 -2.54
C ALA A 265 17.74 0.31 -1.47
N GLU A 266 19.00 0.00 -1.80
CA GLU A 266 20.13 0.18 -0.88
C GLU A 266 20.36 1.66 -0.53
N GLU A 267 20.23 2.54 -1.51
CA GLU A 267 20.32 3.98 -1.32
C GLU A 267 19.13 4.50 -0.51
N LEU A 268 17.92 4.00 -0.77
CA LEU A 268 16.73 4.35 -0.01
C LEU A 268 16.85 3.97 1.47
N ILE A 269 17.40 2.80 1.78
CA ILE A 269 17.71 2.39 3.16
C ILE A 269 18.65 3.40 3.83
N SER A 270 19.71 3.83 3.14
CA SER A 270 20.64 4.85 3.65
C SER A 270 19.96 6.20 3.91
N LYS A 271 19.04 6.62 3.02
CA LYS A 271 18.24 7.84 3.19
C LYS A 271 17.36 7.77 4.44
N TYR A 272 16.60 6.70 4.61
CA TYR A 272 15.82 6.50 5.84
C TYR A 272 16.68 6.47 7.11
N SER A 273 17.86 5.81 7.05
CA SER A 273 18.76 5.66 8.21
C SER A 273 19.41 6.97 8.63
N SER A 274 19.53 7.96 7.75
CA SER A 274 20.13 9.26 7.99
C SER A 274 19.14 10.41 8.19
N ALA A 275 17.87 10.23 7.81
CA ALA A 275 16.85 11.24 7.98
C ALA A 275 16.44 11.42 9.46
N ASN A 276 16.14 12.65 9.84
CA ASN A 276 15.64 12.96 11.18
C ASN A 276 14.14 12.72 11.32
N LEU A 277 13.39 12.89 10.22
CA LEU A 277 11.96 12.69 10.18
C LEU A 277 11.51 12.23 8.78
N PHE A 278 10.71 11.17 8.73
CA PHE A 278 9.96 10.76 7.55
C PHE A 278 8.54 11.30 7.63
N ILE A 279 8.06 11.95 6.57
CA ILE A 279 6.68 12.48 6.51
C ILE A 279 5.93 11.85 5.34
N LEU A 280 4.73 11.32 5.61
CA LEU A 280 3.80 10.87 4.58
C LEU A 280 2.44 11.57 4.75
N PRO A 281 2.20 12.71 4.05
CA PRO A 281 1.01 13.54 4.21
C PRO A 281 -0.11 13.15 3.25
N SER A 282 -0.29 11.86 2.98
CA SER A 282 -1.26 11.36 2.00
C SER A 282 -2.69 11.75 2.39
N LYS A 283 -3.45 12.28 1.43
CA LYS A 283 -4.88 12.57 1.60
C LYS A 283 -5.71 11.29 1.76
N SER A 284 -5.26 10.21 1.14
CA SER A 284 -5.88 8.88 1.20
C SER A 284 -4.79 7.81 1.03
N GLU A 285 -4.79 6.81 1.92
CA GLU A 285 -3.85 5.70 1.92
C GLU A 285 -4.45 4.48 2.62
N GLY A 286 -4.19 3.28 2.08
CA GLY A 286 -4.66 2.03 2.68
C GLY A 286 -3.80 1.53 3.84
N LEU A 287 -2.49 1.60 3.71
CA LEU A 287 -1.53 1.16 4.73
C LEU A 287 -0.24 1.99 4.73
N GLY A 288 0.35 2.28 3.56
CA GLY A 288 1.60 3.03 3.44
C GLY A 288 2.87 2.21 3.71
N ARG A 289 3.26 1.33 2.76
CA ARG A 289 4.50 0.51 2.87
C ARG A 289 5.73 1.30 3.29
N VAL A 290 5.90 2.49 2.74
CA VAL A 290 7.05 3.37 2.99
C VAL A 290 7.17 3.81 4.45
N ILE A 291 6.06 3.81 5.23
CA ILE A 291 6.08 4.06 6.67
C ILE A 291 6.76 2.88 7.38
N ILE A 292 6.38 1.65 7.02
CA ILE A 292 6.97 0.43 7.59
C ILE A 292 8.46 0.36 7.27
N GLU A 293 8.86 0.76 6.06
CA GLU A 293 10.26 0.87 5.65
C GLU A 293 11.03 1.89 6.52
N ALA A 294 10.47 3.09 6.71
CA ALA A 294 11.06 4.13 7.56
C ALA A 294 11.15 3.68 9.03
N GLN A 295 10.05 3.15 9.59
CA GLN A 295 10.01 2.62 10.96
C GLN A 295 11.04 1.50 11.16
N SER A 296 11.25 0.63 10.16
CA SER A 296 12.22 -0.46 10.25
C SER A 296 13.68 0.02 10.37
N THR A 297 13.98 1.25 9.94
CA THR A 297 15.28 1.92 10.17
C THR A 297 15.30 2.78 11.43
N ALA A 298 14.31 2.65 12.32
CA ALA A 298 14.10 3.52 13.46
C ALA A 298 13.98 5.02 13.10
N CYS A 299 13.54 5.35 11.87
CA CYS A 299 13.26 6.74 11.51
C CYS A 299 11.98 7.21 12.18
N PRO A 300 11.99 8.34 12.93
CA PRO A 300 10.75 8.96 13.40
C PRO A 300 9.81 9.21 12.23
N VAL A 301 8.51 8.93 12.40
CA VAL A 301 7.53 9.05 11.33
C VAL A 301 6.39 9.99 11.72
N LEU A 302 5.93 10.80 10.76
CA LEU A 302 4.79 11.70 10.91
C LEU A 302 3.83 11.47 9.75
N VAL A 303 2.58 11.11 10.05
CA VAL A 303 1.59 10.74 9.05
C VAL A 303 0.31 11.55 9.19
N SER A 304 -0.47 11.69 8.10
CA SER A 304 -1.78 12.33 8.15
C SER A 304 -2.84 11.44 8.80
N SER A 305 -3.73 12.02 9.56
CA SER A 305 -4.91 11.37 10.16
C SER A 305 -5.92 10.89 9.10
N ASN A 306 -6.92 10.13 9.54
CA ASN A 306 -8.04 9.64 8.71
C ASN A 306 -7.63 8.82 7.48
N THR A 307 -6.56 8.04 7.60
CA THR A 307 -6.06 7.11 6.59
C THR A 307 -5.72 5.78 7.23
N GLY A 308 -5.48 4.74 6.44
CA GLY A 308 -5.01 3.44 6.96
C GLY A 308 -3.60 3.47 7.55
N MET A 309 -2.90 4.58 7.42
CA MET A 309 -1.55 4.78 7.98
C MET A 309 -1.55 4.85 9.51
N VAL A 310 -2.64 5.35 10.10
CA VAL A 310 -2.75 5.49 11.57
C VAL A 310 -2.70 4.15 12.30
N ASP A 311 -3.04 3.06 11.64
CA ASP A 311 -2.93 1.69 12.22
C ASP A 311 -1.47 1.29 12.52
N LEU A 312 -0.51 1.97 11.92
CA LEU A 312 0.92 1.76 12.11
C LEU A 312 1.51 2.65 13.22
N ILE A 313 0.69 3.53 13.81
CA ILE A 313 1.13 4.56 14.74
C ILE A 313 0.41 4.42 16.08
N ILE A 314 1.18 4.35 17.14
CA ILE A 314 0.73 4.67 18.49
C ILE A 314 1.28 6.06 18.76
N GLU A 315 0.37 7.06 18.83
CA GLU A 315 0.72 8.50 18.93
C GLU A 315 1.71 8.76 20.04
N ASN A 316 2.81 9.46 19.73
CA ASN A 316 3.94 9.80 20.60
C ASN A 316 4.76 8.59 21.11
N GLU A 317 4.38 7.35 20.76
CA GLU A 317 5.10 6.13 21.17
C GLU A 317 5.84 5.50 20.00
N THR A 318 5.16 5.31 18.85
CA THR A 318 5.75 4.72 17.64
C THR A 318 5.73 5.65 16.42
N GLY A 319 5.29 6.88 16.60
CA GLY A 319 5.22 7.91 15.57
C GLY A 319 4.28 9.04 15.94
N TYR A 320 4.03 9.90 14.98
CA TYR A 320 3.24 11.11 15.15
C TYR A 320 2.15 11.20 14.10
N ILE A 321 1.02 11.82 14.48
CA ILE A 321 -0.12 12.03 13.59
C ILE A 321 -0.41 13.53 13.52
N PHE A 322 -0.69 14.04 12.31
CA PHE A 322 -1.19 15.40 12.12
C PHE A 322 -2.54 15.37 11.40
N GLU A 323 -3.33 16.42 11.55
CA GLU A 323 -4.63 16.53 10.91
C GLU A 323 -4.51 16.58 9.38
N ASN A 324 -5.21 15.68 8.70
CA ASN A 324 -5.12 15.54 7.25
C ASN A 324 -5.42 16.85 6.52
N ASN A 325 -4.54 17.23 5.61
CA ASN A 325 -4.61 18.44 4.82
C ASN A 325 -4.54 19.76 5.62
N ASN A 326 -4.05 19.72 6.88
CA ASN A 326 -3.82 20.91 7.72
C ASN A 326 -2.33 21.24 7.81
N LYS A 327 -1.89 22.26 7.03
CA LYS A 327 -0.47 22.67 6.99
C LYS A 327 0.04 23.26 8.32
N ASN A 328 -0.86 23.92 9.05
CA ASN A 328 -0.47 24.55 10.32
C ASN A 328 -0.23 23.48 11.40
N ASP A 329 -1.08 22.46 11.46
CA ASP A 329 -0.88 21.33 12.37
C ASP A 329 0.37 20.54 11.97
N LEU A 330 0.61 20.32 10.67
CA LEU A 330 1.84 19.70 10.20
C LEU A 330 3.09 20.49 10.64
N SER A 331 3.08 21.82 10.45
CA SER A 331 4.17 22.70 10.88
C SER A 331 4.40 22.61 12.39
N ASN A 332 3.34 22.70 13.19
CA ASN A 332 3.43 22.60 14.66
C ASN A 332 4.00 21.25 15.10
N LYS A 333 3.59 20.14 14.46
CA LYS A 333 4.14 18.81 14.76
C LYS A 333 5.61 18.69 14.38
N ILE A 334 6.02 19.21 13.22
CA ILE A 334 7.45 19.23 12.82
C ILE A 334 8.26 20.02 13.83
N GLN A 335 7.83 21.24 14.20
CA GLN A 335 8.53 22.08 15.17
C GLN A 335 8.62 21.41 16.55
N HIS A 336 7.54 20.76 17.00
CA HIS A 336 7.52 20.00 18.24
C HIS A 336 8.55 18.86 18.22
N ILE A 337 8.63 18.09 17.12
CA ILE A 337 9.57 17.00 16.95
C ILE A 337 11.01 17.52 16.94
N MET A 338 11.28 18.62 16.26
CA MET A 338 12.60 19.27 16.24
C MET A 338 13.05 19.69 17.65
N ASN A 339 12.15 20.33 18.40
CA ASN A 339 12.45 20.84 19.75
C ASN A 339 12.61 19.71 20.78
N ASN A 340 12.06 18.51 20.50
CA ASN A 340 12.08 17.35 21.40
C ASN A 340 12.76 16.16 20.73
N TYR A 341 13.87 16.36 20.01
CA TYR A 341 14.42 15.37 19.11
C TYR A 341 14.89 14.08 19.79
N GLU A 342 15.43 14.16 21.01
CA GLU A 342 15.79 12.97 21.78
C GLU A 342 14.59 12.05 22.03
N SER A 343 13.43 12.62 22.35
CA SER A 343 12.18 11.87 22.47
C SER A 343 11.76 11.27 21.13
N ALA A 344 11.96 12.00 20.03
CA ALA A 344 11.65 11.49 18.70
C ALA A 344 12.56 10.31 18.28
N LEU A 345 13.83 10.32 18.68
CA LEU A 345 14.72 9.17 18.47
C LEU A 345 14.21 7.94 19.23
N GLN A 346 13.76 8.09 20.47
CA GLN A 346 13.16 6.98 21.23
C GLN A 346 11.89 6.47 20.56
N THR A 347 11.02 7.37 20.08
CA THR A 347 9.83 7.03 19.29
C THR A 347 10.20 6.22 18.03
N GLY A 348 11.28 6.59 17.34
CA GLY A 348 11.82 5.84 16.21
C GLY A 348 12.27 4.42 16.59
N LEU A 349 12.97 4.25 17.70
CA LEU A 349 13.38 2.93 18.20
C LEU A 349 12.18 2.06 18.59
N ASN A 350 11.20 2.63 19.27
CA ASN A 350 9.96 1.94 19.62
C ASN A 350 9.21 1.48 18.35
N SER A 351 9.16 2.34 17.33
CA SER A 351 8.51 2.02 16.06
C SER A 351 9.18 0.86 15.32
N LYS A 352 10.52 0.79 15.36
CA LYS A 352 11.29 -0.34 14.79
C LYS A 352 10.91 -1.66 15.45
N ASN A 353 10.80 -1.70 16.78
CA ASN A 353 10.38 -2.89 17.52
C ASN A 353 8.93 -3.26 17.22
N PHE A 354 8.05 -2.28 17.15
CA PHE A 354 6.63 -2.46 16.80
C PHE A 354 6.46 -3.11 15.43
N VAL A 355 7.11 -2.57 14.38
CA VAL A 355 6.96 -3.15 13.03
C VAL A 355 7.65 -4.50 12.88
N LYS A 356 8.77 -4.73 13.57
CA LYS A 356 9.43 -6.05 13.61
C LYS A 356 8.49 -7.14 14.12
N GLU A 357 7.71 -6.83 15.13
CA GLU A 357 6.70 -7.74 15.68
C GLU A 357 5.49 -7.87 14.75
N LYS A 358 4.87 -6.74 14.37
CA LYS A 358 3.60 -6.73 13.62
C LYS A 358 3.72 -7.19 12.17
N GLN A 359 4.84 -6.88 11.50
CA GLN A 359 5.08 -7.19 10.08
C GLN A 359 5.84 -8.50 9.87
N SER A 360 5.89 -9.36 10.89
CA SER A 360 6.56 -10.66 10.78
C SER A 360 5.86 -11.57 9.75
N ILE A 361 6.65 -12.40 9.09
CA ILE A 361 6.13 -13.45 8.19
C ILE A 361 5.20 -14.39 8.95
N ALA A 362 5.54 -14.71 10.19
CA ALA A 362 4.71 -15.57 11.04
C ALA A 362 3.29 -15.00 11.24
N ASN A 363 3.16 -13.69 11.45
CA ASN A 363 1.85 -13.03 11.55
C ASN A 363 1.06 -13.06 10.23
N PHE A 364 1.75 -12.93 9.11
CA PHE A 364 1.13 -13.06 7.79
C PHE A 364 0.62 -14.48 7.54
N GLU A 365 1.43 -15.50 7.81
CA GLU A 365 1.06 -16.91 7.70
C GLU A 365 -0.09 -17.28 8.65
N PHE A 366 -0.01 -16.84 9.91
CA PHE A 366 -1.09 -17.02 10.89
C PHE A 366 -2.40 -16.38 10.43
N GLY A 367 -2.33 -15.16 9.86
CA GLY A 367 -3.49 -14.47 9.32
C GLY A 367 -4.16 -15.26 8.18
N TYR A 368 -3.39 -15.78 7.24
CA TYR A 368 -3.94 -16.61 6.15
C TYR A 368 -4.44 -17.97 6.64
N LYS A 369 -3.75 -18.62 7.57
CA LYS A 369 -4.23 -19.86 8.18
C LYS A 369 -5.61 -19.65 8.81
N LYS A 370 -5.74 -18.61 9.65
CA LYS A 370 -7.02 -18.23 10.26
C LYS A 370 -8.11 -17.94 9.22
N LEU A 371 -7.77 -17.22 8.14
CA LEU A 371 -8.69 -16.89 7.05
C LEU A 371 -9.19 -18.17 6.37
N ILE A 372 -8.29 -19.08 6.02
CA ILE A 372 -8.60 -20.36 5.34
C ILE A 372 -9.48 -21.23 6.23
N ASP A 373 -9.12 -21.37 7.51
CA ASP A 373 -9.90 -22.16 8.47
C ASP A 373 -11.33 -21.62 8.59
N LEU A 374 -11.50 -20.29 8.74
CA LEU A 374 -12.81 -19.66 8.88
C LEU A 374 -13.69 -19.76 7.62
N VAL A 375 -13.11 -19.67 6.43
CA VAL A 375 -13.90 -19.71 5.19
C VAL A 375 -14.24 -21.15 4.78
N SER A 376 -13.50 -22.15 5.28
CA SER A 376 -13.71 -23.57 4.98
C SER A 376 -14.80 -24.22 5.84
N THR A 377 -15.11 -23.63 6.98
CA THR A 377 -16.27 -23.99 7.80
C THR A 377 -17.55 -23.40 7.21
#